data_086a441a2a74fb52649860c2b27b4b91
#
_entry.id   086a441a2a74fb52649860c2b27b4b91
#
_cell.length_a   1.000
_cell.length_b   1.000
_cell.length_c   1.000
_cell.angle_alpha   90.00
_cell.angle_beta   90.00
_cell.angle_gamma   90.00
#
_symmetry.space_group_name_H-M   'P 1'
#
loop_
_entity.id
_entity.type
_entity.pdbx_description
1 polymer ?
#
loop_
_entity_poly.entity_id
_entity_poly.type
_entity_poly.pdbx_seq_one_letter_code
_entity_poly.pdbx_strand_id
1 'polypeptide(L)'
;METSEKPVRVADEAWLALALLQYEHPNRDSFSAREILDRVKVEQVHPELRPGVQVHIYLHNVANAEPNSAKYRMSYKLADDTYRLYRPTDPAHPARKGKMIPERDELPQKYHYLLDWYEREYSRKQTPTSEDDDPILQMWGVGKEIWADTNADDYVRDLRSNWYGAKGAAK
;
A
#
# COMPACT_ATOMS: atom_id res chain seq x y z
N MET A 1 22.16 -31.83 -13.46
CA MET A 1 21.49 -31.92 -12.15
C MET A 1 20.27 -31.02 -12.21
N GLU A 2 19.11 -31.64 -12.38
CA GLU A 2 17.85 -30.91 -12.21
C GLU A 2 17.75 -30.58 -10.71
N THR A 3 17.95 -29.32 -10.38
CA THR A 3 17.55 -28.79 -9.08
C THR A 3 16.05 -28.95 -9.01
N SER A 4 15.56 -29.95 -8.27
CA SER A 4 14.15 -30.15 -7.98
C SER A 4 13.67 -28.90 -7.22
N GLU A 5 13.20 -27.89 -7.97
CA GLU A 5 12.56 -26.73 -7.36
C GLU A 5 11.34 -27.21 -6.60
N LYS A 6 11.25 -26.83 -5.35
CA LYS A 6 10.05 -27.14 -4.53
C LYS A 6 8.82 -26.51 -5.18
N PRO A 7 7.69 -27.20 -5.24
CA PRO A 7 6.47 -26.61 -5.78
C PRO A 7 6.06 -25.38 -4.93
N VAL A 8 5.83 -24.26 -5.60
CA VAL A 8 5.38 -23.02 -4.94
C VAL A 8 4.04 -23.28 -4.24
N ARG A 9 3.95 -22.92 -2.96
CA ARG A 9 2.72 -23.06 -2.19
C ARG A 9 1.69 -22.03 -2.66
N VAL A 10 0.41 -22.34 -2.44
CA VAL A 10 -0.72 -21.47 -2.82
C VAL A 10 -0.61 -20.07 -2.19
N ALA A 11 -0.20 -20.02 -0.91
CA ALA A 11 0.02 -18.76 -0.19
C ALA A 11 1.11 -17.89 -0.86
N ASP A 12 2.19 -18.54 -1.27
CA ASP A 12 3.35 -17.88 -1.86
C ASP A 12 3.08 -17.45 -3.30
N GLU A 13 2.25 -18.19 -4.04
CA GLU A 13 1.76 -17.80 -5.36
C GLU A 13 0.89 -16.54 -5.30
N ALA A 14 -0.02 -16.45 -4.32
CA ALA A 14 -0.82 -15.25 -4.10
C ALA A 14 0.03 -14.05 -3.69
N TRP A 15 1.03 -14.25 -2.82
CA TRP A 15 1.99 -13.22 -2.44
C TRP A 15 2.81 -12.74 -3.65
N LEU A 16 3.30 -13.67 -4.45
CA LEU A 16 4.12 -13.38 -5.63
C LEU A 16 3.37 -12.49 -6.62
N ALA A 17 2.12 -12.83 -6.92
CA ALA A 17 1.30 -12.02 -7.84
C ALA A 17 1.11 -10.59 -7.34
N LEU A 18 0.83 -10.43 -6.06
CA LEU A 18 0.69 -9.11 -5.45
C LEU A 18 2.02 -8.35 -5.41
N ALA A 19 3.14 -9.03 -5.14
CA ALA A 19 4.47 -8.44 -5.15
C ALA A 19 4.86 -7.94 -6.55
N LEU A 20 4.57 -8.71 -7.59
CA LEU A 20 4.80 -8.31 -8.97
C LEU A 20 4.00 -7.06 -9.34
N LEU A 21 2.70 -7.02 -9.00
CA LEU A 21 1.87 -5.84 -9.23
C LEU A 21 2.41 -4.60 -8.51
N GLN A 22 2.82 -4.73 -7.25
CA GLN A 22 3.39 -3.62 -6.47
C GLN A 22 4.74 -3.15 -7.03
N TYR A 23 5.57 -4.09 -7.50
CA TYR A 23 6.87 -3.79 -8.08
C TYR A 23 6.76 -3.09 -9.44
N GLU A 24 5.85 -3.57 -10.29
CA GLU A 24 5.61 -3.04 -11.64
C GLU A 24 4.87 -1.69 -11.61
N HIS A 25 4.10 -1.42 -10.55
CA HIS A 25 3.29 -0.21 -10.41
C HIS A 25 3.62 0.55 -9.11
N PRO A 26 4.81 1.13 -8.97
CA PRO A 26 5.28 1.75 -7.74
C PRO A 26 4.44 2.96 -7.26
N ASN A 27 3.64 3.54 -8.16
CA ASN A 27 2.74 4.66 -7.89
C ASN A 27 1.33 4.22 -7.45
N ARG A 28 1.06 2.92 -7.41
CA ARG A 28 -0.20 2.37 -6.92
C ARG A 28 0.02 1.71 -5.55
N ASP A 29 -0.82 2.09 -4.60
CA ASP A 29 -0.72 1.54 -3.24
C ASP A 29 -1.41 0.19 -3.08
N SER A 30 -2.40 -0.13 -3.93
CA SER A 30 -3.22 -1.33 -3.75
C SER A 30 -3.81 -1.84 -5.06
N PHE A 31 -4.28 -3.09 -5.01
CA PHE A 31 -4.89 -3.80 -6.14
C PHE A 31 -6.11 -4.57 -5.68
N SER A 32 -7.11 -4.68 -6.56
CA SER A 32 -8.28 -5.52 -6.32
C SER A 32 -7.92 -7.01 -6.33
N ALA A 33 -8.71 -7.82 -5.66
CA ALA A 33 -8.53 -9.27 -5.70
C ALA A 33 -8.56 -9.84 -7.13
N ARG A 34 -9.35 -9.23 -8.02
CA ARG A 34 -9.44 -9.62 -9.41
C ARG A 34 -8.13 -9.39 -10.16
N GLU A 35 -7.50 -8.22 -9.99
CA GLU A 35 -6.21 -7.91 -10.59
C GLU A 35 -5.13 -8.88 -10.12
N ILE A 36 -5.15 -9.24 -8.82
CA ILE A 36 -4.21 -10.22 -8.26
C ILE A 36 -4.44 -11.59 -8.89
N LEU A 37 -5.69 -12.05 -9.00
CA LEU A 37 -6.03 -13.33 -9.66
C LEU A 37 -5.64 -13.35 -11.14
N ASP A 38 -5.88 -12.25 -11.85
CA ASP A 38 -5.51 -12.14 -13.26
C ASP A 38 -3.99 -12.15 -13.42
N ARG A 39 -3.24 -11.55 -12.48
CA ARG A 39 -1.77 -11.63 -12.46
C ARG A 39 -1.26 -13.05 -12.21
N VAL A 40 -1.90 -13.82 -11.32
CA VAL A 40 -1.59 -15.25 -11.11
C VAL A 40 -1.72 -16.04 -12.42
N LYS A 41 -2.82 -15.80 -13.16
CA LYS A 41 -3.06 -16.47 -14.45
C LYS A 41 -2.03 -16.10 -15.51
N VAL A 42 -1.58 -14.86 -15.53
CA VAL A 42 -0.55 -14.37 -16.47
C VAL A 42 0.81 -14.97 -16.14
N GLU A 43 1.18 -15.02 -14.86
CA GLU A 43 2.49 -15.48 -14.42
C GLU A 43 2.67 -16.99 -14.58
N GLN A 44 1.58 -17.77 -14.46
CA GLN A 44 1.56 -19.21 -14.66
C GLN A 44 2.67 -19.96 -13.90
N VAL A 45 2.92 -19.60 -12.64
CA VAL A 45 3.84 -20.35 -11.77
C VAL A 45 3.37 -21.80 -11.59
N HIS A 46 2.06 -21.99 -11.60
CA HIS A 46 1.42 -23.28 -11.69
C HIS A 46 0.62 -23.35 -13.01
N PRO A 47 0.61 -24.50 -13.73
CA PRO A 47 -0.05 -24.64 -15.03
C PRO A 47 -1.53 -24.28 -15.04
N GLU A 48 -2.21 -24.53 -13.92
CA GLU A 48 -3.63 -24.24 -13.72
C GLU A 48 -3.84 -23.34 -12.50
N LEU A 49 -4.85 -22.45 -12.59
CA LEU A 49 -5.24 -21.62 -11.46
C LEU A 49 -5.81 -22.52 -10.35
N ARG A 50 -5.08 -22.63 -9.24
CA ARG A 50 -5.52 -23.43 -8.09
C ARG A 50 -6.63 -22.72 -7.32
N PRO A 51 -7.76 -23.38 -6.99
CA PRO A 51 -8.88 -22.76 -6.24
C PRO A 51 -8.45 -22.11 -4.92
N GLY A 52 -7.45 -22.70 -4.25
CA GLY A 52 -6.89 -22.16 -3.00
C GLY A 52 -6.28 -20.78 -3.12
N VAL A 53 -5.81 -20.35 -4.31
CA VAL A 53 -5.22 -19.01 -4.51
C VAL A 53 -6.22 -17.92 -4.15
N GLN A 54 -7.46 -18.05 -4.61
CA GLN A 54 -8.51 -17.08 -4.32
C GLN A 54 -8.78 -17.00 -2.80
N VAL A 55 -8.83 -18.12 -2.12
CA VAL A 55 -9.03 -18.18 -0.66
C VAL A 55 -7.87 -17.52 0.09
N HIS A 56 -6.64 -17.67 -0.39
CA HIS A 56 -5.49 -17.00 0.19
C HIS A 56 -5.54 -15.49 -0.01
N ILE A 57 -5.95 -15.00 -1.19
CA ILE A 57 -6.10 -13.57 -1.45
C ILE A 57 -7.13 -12.93 -0.51
N TYR A 58 -8.30 -13.57 -0.37
CA TYR A 58 -9.40 -12.99 0.42
C TYR A 58 -9.27 -13.17 1.93
N LEU A 59 -8.64 -14.27 2.39
CA LEU A 59 -8.70 -14.67 3.78
C LEU A 59 -7.34 -15.06 4.39
N HIS A 60 -6.66 -16.05 3.83
CA HIS A 60 -5.56 -16.71 4.53
C HIS A 60 -4.29 -15.86 4.63
N ASN A 61 -4.02 -15.01 3.66
CA ASN A 61 -2.86 -14.13 3.65
C ASN A 61 -3.11 -12.76 4.30
N VAL A 62 -4.36 -12.43 4.63
CA VAL A 62 -4.77 -11.08 5.05
C VAL A 62 -4.46 -10.85 6.52
N ALA A 63 -3.47 -10.00 6.80
CA ALA A 63 -2.93 -9.77 8.15
C ALA A 63 -3.92 -9.14 9.12
N ASN A 64 -4.77 -8.24 8.66
CA ASN A 64 -5.74 -7.51 9.48
C ASN A 64 -7.13 -8.16 9.56
N ALA A 65 -7.30 -9.35 8.98
CA ALA A 65 -8.50 -10.15 9.13
C ALA A 65 -8.33 -11.24 10.19
N GLU A 66 -9.41 -11.66 10.82
CA GLU A 66 -9.41 -12.79 11.74
C GLU A 66 -8.87 -14.05 11.05
N PRO A 67 -7.93 -14.79 11.66
CA PRO A 67 -7.40 -15.99 11.04
C PRO A 67 -8.43 -17.13 11.06
N ASN A 68 -8.54 -17.82 9.93
CA ASN A 68 -9.26 -19.08 9.86
C ASN A 68 -8.28 -20.25 10.10
N SER A 69 -7.92 -21.00 9.06
CA SER A 69 -6.96 -22.11 9.21
C SER A 69 -5.50 -21.64 9.11
N ALA A 70 -5.21 -20.64 8.30
CA ALA A 70 -3.87 -20.09 8.12
C ALA A 70 -3.70 -18.76 8.89
N LYS A 71 -2.49 -18.54 9.42
CA LYS A 71 -2.14 -17.38 10.25
C LYS A 71 -1.15 -16.44 9.57
N TYR A 72 -1.08 -16.45 8.23
CA TYR A 72 -0.13 -15.63 7.47
C TYR A 72 -0.41 -14.14 7.59
N ARG A 73 0.64 -13.34 7.46
CA ARG A 73 0.60 -11.88 7.42
C ARG A 73 1.25 -11.38 6.14
N MET A 74 0.74 -11.80 4.99
CA MET A 74 1.38 -11.56 3.69
C MET A 74 0.76 -10.39 2.94
N SER A 75 -0.51 -10.10 3.19
CA SER A 75 -1.23 -8.98 2.59
C SER A 75 -1.99 -8.19 3.64
N TYR A 76 -2.35 -6.97 3.29
CA TYR A 76 -3.15 -6.06 4.10
C TYR A 76 -4.37 -5.61 3.28
N LYS A 77 -5.56 -5.74 3.84
CA LYS A 77 -6.81 -5.33 3.21
C LYS A 77 -7.13 -3.90 3.59
N LEU A 78 -7.38 -3.04 2.60
CA LEU A 78 -7.79 -1.66 2.77
C LEU A 78 -9.32 -1.52 2.86
N ALA A 79 -9.79 -0.33 3.26
CA ALA A 79 -11.21 -0.05 3.46
C ALA A 79 -12.04 -0.13 2.16
N ASP A 80 -11.41 0.05 1.01
CA ASP A 80 -12.02 -0.02 -0.32
C ASP A 80 -12.03 -1.42 -0.94
N ASP A 81 -11.80 -2.46 -0.11
CA ASP A 81 -11.71 -3.86 -0.54
C ASP A 81 -10.55 -4.17 -1.51
N THR A 82 -9.52 -3.32 -1.53
CA THR A 82 -8.26 -3.58 -2.22
C THR A 82 -7.20 -4.14 -1.27
N TYR A 83 -6.13 -4.68 -1.85
CA TYR A 83 -5.08 -5.38 -1.12
C TYR A 83 -3.71 -4.84 -1.51
N ARG A 84 -2.82 -4.77 -0.54
CA ARG A 84 -1.39 -4.51 -0.74
C ARG A 84 -0.56 -5.51 0.06
N LEU A 85 0.73 -5.57 -0.19
CA LEU A 85 1.62 -6.36 0.66
C LEU A 85 1.61 -5.81 2.10
N TYR A 86 1.67 -6.72 3.05
CA TYR A 86 1.78 -6.38 4.46
C TYR A 86 3.14 -5.74 4.75
N ARG A 87 3.16 -4.75 5.63
CA ARG A 87 4.38 -4.12 6.15
C ARG A 87 4.49 -4.40 7.64
N PRO A 88 5.71 -4.54 8.20
CA PRO A 88 5.89 -4.80 9.63
C PRO A 88 5.25 -3.75 10.56
N THR A 89 5.07 -2.53 10.06
CA THR A 89 4.44 -1.41 10.79
C THR A 89 2.91 -1.44 10.73
N ASP A 90 2.32 -2.26 9.87
CA ASP A 90 0.87 -2.35 9.75
C ASP A 90 0.26 -3.06 10.96
N PRO A 91 -0.93 -2.63 11.41
CA PRO A 91 -1.66 -3.35 12.44
C PRO A 91 -2.12 -4.70 11.90
N ALA A 92 -1.80 -5.77 12.61
CA ALA A 92 -2.26 -7.13 12.30
C ALA A 92 -3.22 -7.63 13.37
N HIS A 93 -4.08 -8.57 12.98
CA HIS A 93 -4.93 -9.25 13.96
C HIS A 93 -4.06 -10.00 14.98
N PRO A 94 -4.31 -9.91 16.30
CA PRO A 94 -3.44 -10.47 17.35
C PRO A 94 -3.15 -11.96 17.21
N ALA A 95 -4.09 -12.73 16.66
CA ALA A 95 -3.93 -14.17 16.44
C ALA A 95 -3.12 -14.53 15.20
N ARG A 96 -2.74 -13.54 14.35
CA ARG A 96 -1.92 -13.77 13.17
C ARG A 96 -0.44 -13.62 13.51
N LYS A 97 0.28 -14.75 13.50
CA LYS A 97 1.71 -14.84 13.83
C LYS A 97 2.52 -15.56 12.74
N GLY A 98 1.92 -15.82 11.59
CA GLY A 98 2.57 -16.52 10.49
C GLY A 98 3.55 -15.65 9.71
N LYS A 99 4.19 -16.23 8.69
CA LYS A 99 5.16 -15.55 7.84
C LYS A 99 4.56 -14.34 7.10
N MET A 100 5.41 -13.36 6.80
CA MET A 100 5.06 -12.14 6.05
C MET A 100 5.43 -12.25 4.58
N ILE A 101 6.48 -12.99 4.27
CA ILE A 101 7.00 -13.23 2.93
C ILE A 101 7.32 -14.72 2.77
N PRO A 102 7.39 -15.24 1.54
CA PRO A 102 7.93 -16.57 1.27
C PRO A 102 9.40 -16.68 1.66
N GLU A 103 9.83 -17.89 2.00
CA GLU A 103 11.26 -18.19 2.12
C GLU A 103 11.90 -18.29 0.72
N ARG A 104 13.22 -18.02 0.61
CA ARG A 104 13.91 -18.06 -0.68
C ARG A 104 13.80 -19.40 -1.40
N ASP A 105 13.81 -20.50 -0.64
CA ASP A 105 13.67 -21.86 -1.17
C ASP A 105 12.24 -22.26 -1.53
N GLU A 106 11.27 -21.42 -1.19
CA GLU A 106 9.84 -21.60 -1.52
C GLU A 106 9.45 -20.90 -2.84
N LEU A 107 10.35 -20.05 -3.39
CA LEU A 107 10.14 -19.36 -4.66
C LEU A 107 11.22 -19.73 -5.68
N PRO A 108 10.86 -19.83 -6.99
CA PRO A 108 11.84 -19.94 -8.05
C PRO A 108 12.86 -18.80 -8.02
N GLN A 109 14.11 -19.10 -8.36
CA GLN A 109 15.22 -18.16 -8.30
C GLN A 109 14.96 -16.86 -9.07
N LYS A 110 14.23 -16.93 -10.18
CA LYS A 110 13.88 -15.76 -10.99
C LYS A 110 13.07 -14.69 -10.25
N TYR A 111 12.45 -15.01 -9.11
CA TYR A 111 11.66 -14.08 -8.29
C TYR A 111 12.37 -13.62 -7.01
N HIS A 112 13.59 -14.07 -6.75
CA HIS A 112 14.30 -13.70 -5.52
C HIS A 112 14.55 -12.20 -5.40
N TYR A 113 14.61 -11.47 -6.52
CA TYR A 113 14.74 -10.01 -6.51
C TYR A 113 13.54 -9.31 -5.84
N LEU A 114 12.33 -9.92 -5.85
CA LEU A 114 11.15 -9.38 -5.16
C LEU A 114 11.27 -9.47 -3.64
N LEU A 115 11.91 -10.53 -3.13
CA LEU A 115 12.21 -10.65 -1.71
C LEU A 115 13.20 -9.57 -1.27
N ASP A 116 14.28 -9.38 -2.05
CA ASP A 116 15.28 -8.33 -1.79
C ASP A 116 14.68 -6.93 -1.86
N TRP A 117 13.83 -6.66 -2.86
CA TRP A 117 13.08 -5.41 -2.98
C TRP A 117 12.13 -5.19 -1.80
N TYR A 118 11.37 -6.21 -1.41
CA TYR A 118 10.46 -6.12 -0.28
C TYR A 118 11.21 -5.74 1.00
N GLU A 119 12.33 -6.40 1.31
CA GLU A 119 13.11 -6.14 2.51
C GLU A 119 13.81 -4.78 2.52
N ARG A 120 14.33 -4.34 1.37
CA ARG A 120 15.12 -3.11 1.27
C ARG A 120 14.27 -1.86 1.11
N GLU A 121 13.18 -1.95 0.38
CA GLU A 121 12.40 -0.80 -0.05
C GLU A 121 10.97 -0.84 0.47
N TYR A 122 10.21 -1.90 0.13
CA TYR A 122 8.78 -1.92 0.38
C TYR A 122 8.41 -1.95 1.86
N SER A 123 9.05 -2.82 2.64
CA SER A 123 8.75 -3.00 4.07
C SER A 123 9.09 -1.77 4.92
N ARG A 124 9.94 -0.90 4.40
CA ARG A 124 10.39 0.34 5.07
C ARG A 124 9.50 1.54 4.75
N LYS A 125 8.64 1.46 3.74
CA LYS A 125 7.65 2.50 3.49
C LYS A 125 6.74 2.58 4.71
N GLN A 126 6.72 3.73 5.35
CA GLN A 126 5.76 3.97 6.43
C GLN A 126 4.36 3.97 5.82
N THR A 127 3.46 3.25 6.44
CA THR A 127 2.04 3.51 6.21
C THR A 127 1.78 4.91 6.76
N PRO A 128 1.09 5.82 6.05
CA PRO A 128 0.63 7.05 6.67
C PRO A 128 -0.18 6.67 7.90
N THR A 129 0.45 6.79 9.07
CA THR A 129 -0.16 6.44 10.34
C THR A 129 -0.95 7.64 10.78
N SER A 130 -2.27 7.55 10.69
CA SER A 130 -3.24 8.52 11.17
C SER A 130 -3.19 9.92 10.53
N GLU A 131 -4.31 10.59 10.55
CA GLU A 131 -4.45 12.01 10.18
C GLU A 131 -3.46 12.93 10.91
N ASP A 132 -2.91 12.51 12.06
CA ASP A 132 -1.94 13.25 12.85
C ASP A 132 -0.53 13.31 12.24
N ASP A 133 -0.17 12.39 11.35
CA ASP A 133 1.15 12.35 10.68
C ASP A 133 1.12 12.93 9.25
N ASP A 134 -0.02 13.43 8.79
CA ASP A 134 -0.12 14.13 7.51
C ASP A 134 0.65 15.46 7.59
N PRO A 135 1.70 15.67 6.79
CA PRO A 135 2.45 16.93 6.77
C PRO A 135 1.56 18.15 6.50
N ILE A 136 0.44 17.96 5.79
CA ILE A 136 -0.54 19.03 5.52
C ILE A 136 -1.33 19.35 6.79
N LEU A 137 -1.69 18.34 7.57
CA LEU A 137 -2.40 18.54 8.84
C LEU A 137 -1.47 19.07 9.94
N GLN A 138 -0.17 18.73 9.91
CA GLN A 138 0.84 19.35 10.78
C GLN A 138 1.04 20.83 10.46
N MET A 139 0.73 21.26 9.24
CA MET A 139 0.71 22.69 8.87
C MET A 139 -0.56 23.40 9.34
N TRP A 140 -1.54 22.66 9.89
CA TRP A 140 -2.74 23.27 10.45
C TRP A 140 -2.39 24.17 11.62
N GLY A 141 -2.66 25.46 11.44
CA GLY A 141 -2.34 26.48 12.42
C GLY A 141 -0.95 27.11 12.27
N VAL A 142 -0.10 26.64 11.35
CA VAL A 142 1.12 27.36 10.97
C VAL A 142 0.71 28.66 10.31
N GLY A 143 1.16 29.77 10.87
CA GLY A 143 0.75 31.11 10.44
C GLY A 143 -0.47 31.69 11.17
N LYS A 144 -1.07 30.96 12.11
CA LYS A 144 -2.17 31.49 12.94
C LYS A 144 -1.77 32.77 13.66
N GLU A 145 -0.50 32.89 14.04
CA GLU A 145 0.07 34.07 14.67
C GLU A 145 0.14 35.28 13.71
N ILE A 146 0.31 35.03 12.42
CA ILE A 146 0.34 36.08 11.38
C ILE A 146 -1.05 36.71 11.21
N TRP A 147 -2.09 35.96 11.49
CA TRP A 147 -3.50 36.38 11.35
C TRP A 147 -4.16 36.76 12.67
N ALA A 148 -3.44 36.61 13.80
CA ALA A 148 -4.01 36.84 15.14
C ALA A 148 -4.55 38.28 15.32
N ASP A 149 -3.91 39.24 14.68
CA ASP A 149 -4.27 40.68 14.76
C ASP A 149 -4.96 41.18 13.48
N THR A 150 -5.25 40.30 12.52
CA THR A 150 -5.82 40.70 11.22
C THR A 150 -7.20 40.06 11.05
N ASN A 151 -8.23 40.89 10.96
CA ASN A 151 -9.56 40.42 10.57
C ASN A 151 -9.54 40.06 9.07
N ALA A 152 -9.88 38.80 8.75
CA ALA A 152 -9.86 38.30 7.37
C ALA A 152 -10.76 39.14 6.44
N ASP A 153 -11.91 39.64 6.92
CA ASP A 153 -12.83 40.46 6.15
C ASP A 153 -12.24 41.84 5.83
N ASP A 154 -11.50 42.43 6.76
CA ASP A 154 -10.83 43.71 6.57
C ASP A 154 -9.66 43.57 5.59
N TYR A 155 -8.88 42.48 5.70
CA TYR A 155 -7.81 42.17 4.76
C TYR A 155 -8.31 41.99 3.32
N VAL A 156 -9.40 41.24 3.14
CA VAL A 156 -10.02 41.03 1.83
C VAL A 156 -10.59 42.33 1.27
N ARG A 157 -11.15 43.17 2.14
CA ARG A 157 -11.68 44.50 1.75
C ARG A 157 -10.55 45.42 1.26
N ASP A 158 -9.43 45.45 1.96
CA ASP A 158 -8.26 46.21 1.58
C ASP A 158 -7.64 45.75 0.26
N LEU A 159 -7.53 44.43 0.07
CA LEU A 159 -7.09 43.87 -1.20
C LEU A 159 -7.99 44.27 -2.38
N ARG A 160 -9.30 44.25 -2.16
CA ARG A 160 -10.27 44.65 -3.21
C ARG A 160 -10.22 46.15 -3.52
N SER A 161 -10.09 46.99 -2.50
CA SER A 161 -9.99 48.44 -2.69
C SER A 161 -8.73 48.83 -3.48
N ASN A 162 -7.60 48.22 -3.16
CA ASN A 162 -6.34 48.45 -3.90
C ASN A 162 -6.37 47.89 -5.31
N TRP A 163 -7.11 46.82 -5.60
CA TRP A 163 -7.27 46.23 -6.92
C TRP A 163 -8.05 47.15 -7.88
N TYR A 164 -9.07 47.83 -7.35
CA TYR A 164 -9.87 48.79 -8.15
C TYR A 164 -9.25 50.18 -8.26
N GLY A 165 -8.38 50.56 -7.31
CA GLY A 165 -7.67 51.86 -7.30
C GLY A 165 -6.57 51.96 -8.35
N ALA A 166 -5.97 50.85 -8.78
CA ALA A 166 -4.89 50.83 -9.75
C ALA A 166 -5.32 51.01 -11.23
N LYS A 167 -6.63 51.00 -11.54
CA LYS A 167 -7.15 51.21 -12.91
C LYS A 167 -7.53 52.65 -13.25
N GLY A 168 -7.31 53.59 -12.35
CA GLY A 168 -7.71 55.00 -12.52
C GLY A 168 -6.62 55.99 -12.91
N ALA A 169 -5.39 55.57 -13.13
CA ALA A 169 -4.27 56.47 -13.46
C ALA A 169 -3.66 56.17 -14.85
N ALA A 170 -4.47 56.32 -15.89
CA ALA A 170 -3.97 56.43 -17.24
C ALA A 170 -4.74 57.57 -17.93
N LYS A 171 -4.16 58.77 -17.84
CA LYS A 171 -4.38 59.89 -18.76
C LYS A 171 -3.02 60.39 -19.22
#